data_58f85dd2c2afddb16c1e583d7aaab5ad
#
_entry.id   58f85dd2c2afddb16c1e583d7aaab5ad
#
_cell.length_a   1.000
_cell.length_b   1.000
_cell.length_c   1.000
_cell.angle_alpha   90.00
_cell.angle_beta   90.00
_cell.angle_gamma   90.00
#
_symmetry.space_group_name_H-M   'P 1'
#
loop_
_entity.id
_entity.type
_entity.pdbx_description
1 polymer ?
#
loop_
_entity_poly.entity_id
_entity_poly.type
_entity_poly.pdbx_seq_one_letter_code
_entity_poly.pdbx_strand_id
1 'polypeptide(L)'
;MELEAVDGLFLATQYDIRWREDLFTGWHLYDTSACMEMRRRGYRVVVPNQEKDFWCIHCPKEKPLAQEYKGYQKVFLKEYGAELHPEV
;
A
#
# COMPACT_ATOMS: atom_id res chain seq x y z
N MET A 1 -10.35 3.71 -10.97
CA MET A 1 -10.76 2.59 -10.09
C MET A 1 -10.33 2.88 -8.67
N GLU A 2 -11.24 2.75 -7.74
CA GLU A 2 -10.93 2.97 -6.32
C GLU A 2 -10.50 1.66 -5.67
N LEU A 3 -9.44 1.71 -4.85
CA LEU A 3 -8.87 0.56 -4.18
C LEU A 3 -8.66 0.84 -2.70
N GLU A 4 -8.46 -0.21 -1.93
CA GLU A 4 -8.09 -0.07 -0.51
C GLU A 4 -6.63 0.35 -0.37
N ALA A 5 -5.76 -0.15 -1.23
CA ALA A 5 -4.35 0.18 -1.24
C ALA A 5 -3.73 -0.12 -2.60
N VAL A 6 -2.57 0.46 -2.86
CA VAL A 6 -1.77 0.23 -4.05
C VAL A 6 -0.31 -0.01 -3.67
N ASP A 7 0.42 -0.64 -4.58
CA ASP A 7 1.83 -0.93 -4.41
C ASP A 7 2.69 0.33 -4.67
N GLY A 8 3.86 0.38 -4.04
CA GLY A 8 4.74 1.54 -4.04
C GLY A 8 5.58 1.76 -5.29
N LEU A 9 5.28 1.10 -6.40
CA LEU A 9 6.00 1.33 -7.65
C LEU A 9 5.93 2.79 -8.09
N PHE A 10 4.74 3.37 -8.02
CA PHE A 10 4.52 4.78 -8.30
C PHE A 10 3.33 5.25 -7.48
N LEU A 11 3.58 6.22 -6.60
CA LEU A 11 2.54 6.82 -5.77
C LEU A 11 2.55 8.33 -5.96
N ALA A 12 1.37 8.91 -6.12
CA ALA A 12 1.21 10.36 -6.20
C ALA A 12 0.06 10.78 -5.30
N THR A 13 0.22 11.90 -4.61
CA THR A 13 -0.79 12.40 -3.69
C THR A 13 -0.82 13.92 -3.74
N GLN A 14 -2.01 14.50 -3.53
CA GLN A 14 -2.18 15.96 -3.45
C GLN A 14 -1.83 16.51 -2.07
N TYR A 15 -1.85 15.67 -1.06
CA TYR A 15 -1.64 16.08 0.32
C TYR A 15 -0.60 15.20 0.96
N ASP A 16 0.28 15.81 1.75
CA ASP A 16 1.29 15.07 2.51
C ASP A 16 0.65 14.51 3.78
N ILE A 17 1.01 13.29 4.11
CA ILE A 17 0.65 12.66 5.36
C ILE A 17 1.90 12.00 5.96
N ARG A 18 1.85 11.78 7.25
CA ARG A 18 2.96 11.13 7.94
C ARG A 18 2.95 9.62 7.65
N TRP A 19 4.09 9.11 7.22
CA TRP A 19 4.28 7.67 7.06
C TRP A 19 4.30 7.00 8.43
N ARG A 20 3.80 5.77 8.48
CA ARG A 20 3.80 4.99 9.72
C ARG A 20 5.15 4.35 9.97
N GLU A 21 6.18 5.17 10.11
CA GLU A 21 7.55 4.73 10.42
C GLU A 21 7.67 4.09 11.80
N ASP A 22 6.72 4.38 12.67
CA ASP A 22 6.61 3.76 13.99
C ASP A 22 6.35 2.25 13.90
N LEU A 23 5.68 1.78 12.85
CA LEU A 23 5.33 0.37 12.66
C LEU A 23 6.10 -0.30 11.53
N PHE A 24 6.42 0.44 10.47
CA PHE A 24 6.99 -0.12 9.25
C PHE A 24 8.33 0.56 8.96
N THR A 25 9.41 -0.04 9.45
CA THR A 25 10.75 0.53 9.38
C THR A 25 11.58 0.02 8.21
N GLY A 26 11.08 -1.00 7.50
CA GLY A 26 11.76 -1.59 6.34
C GLY A 26 11.06 -1.25 5.02
N TRP A 27 11.33 -2.05 4.00
CA TRP A 27 10.80 -1.83 2.66
C TRP A 27 9.44 -2.49 2.41
N HIS A 28 8.85 -3.14 3.43
CA HIS A 28 7.61 -3.89 3.27
C HIS A 28 6.45 -3.14 3.89
N LEU A 29 5.35 -3.06 3.15
CA LEU A 29 4.06 -2.54 3.59
C LEU A 29 4.04 -1.05 3.97
N TYR A 30 5.13 -0.31 3.70
CA TYR A 30 5.16 1.14 3.91
C TYR A 30 4.12 1.83 3.02
N ASP A 31 4.01 1.39 1.78
CA ASP A 31 3.09 1.88 0.76
C ASP A 31 1.63 1.56 1.11
N THR A 32 1.38 0.31 1.44
CA THR A 32 0.03 -0.15 1.80
C THR A 32 -0.45 0.54 3.08
N SER A 33 0.42 0.68 4.07
CA SER A 33 0.06 1.40 5.31
C SER A 33 -0.22 2.88 5.05
N ALA A 34 0.54 3.52 4.15
CA ALA A 34 0.29 4.90 3.76
C ALA A 34 -1.09 5.05 3.12
N CYS A 35 -1.49 4.11 2.27
CA CYS A 35 -2.82 4.10 1.68
C CYS A 35 -3.92 3.99 2.75
N MET A 36 -3.73 3.13 3.74
CA MET A 36 -4.69 2.98 4.83
C MET A 36 -4.80 4.28 5.65
N GLU A 37 -3.67 4.96 5.91
CA GLU A 37 -3.68 6.24 6.62
C GLU A 37 -4.41 7.32 5.81
N MET A 38 -4.24 7.34 4.49
CA MET A 38 -4.99 8.26 3.63
C MET A 38 -6.50 8.00 3.72
N ARG A 39 -6.90 6.74 3.70
CA ARG A 39 -8.31 6.38 3.80
C ARG A 39 -8.90 6.74 5.18
N ARG A 40 -8.12 6.61 6.25
CA ARG A 40 -8.54 7.03 7.59
C ARG A 40 -8.86 8.52 7.64
N ARG A 41 -8.19 9.31 6.78
CA ARG A 41 -8.43 10.75 6.68
C ARG A 41 -9.52 11.14 5.69
N GLY A 42 -10.18 10.14 5.11
CA GLY A 42 -11.28 10.37 4.18
C GLY A 42 -10.85 10.54 2.72
N TYR A 43 -9.58 10.35 2.39
CA TYR A 43 -9.11 10.40 1.02
C TYR A 43 -9.34 9.04 0.33
N ARG A 44 -9.38 9.08 -0.99
CA ARG A 44 -9.60 7.90 -1.82
C ARG A 44 -8.30 7.45 -2.43
N VAL A 45 -8.12 6.13 -2.50
CA VAL A 45 -6.98 5.50 -3.20
C VAL A 45 -7.49 5.02 -4.54
N VAL A 46 -6.93 5.55 -5.63
CA VAL A 46 -7.43 5.29 -6.98
C VAL A 46 -6.29 4.95 -7.93
N VAL A 47 -6.60 4.18 -8.96
CA VAL A 47 -5.72 3.94 -10.09
C VAL A 47 -6.38 4.57 -11.32
N PRO A 48 -5.68 5.53 -11.99
CA PRO A 48 -6.24 6.16 -13.18
C PRO A 48 -6.40 5.17 -14.33
N ASN A 49 -7.32 5.47 -15.23
CA ASN A 49 -7.49 4.68 -16.42
C ASN A 49 -6.29 4.88 -17.36
N GLN A 50 -5.69 3.79 -17.81
CA GLN A 50 -4.50 3.79 -18.67
C GLN A 50 -4.85 3.13 -20.00
N GLU A 51 -5.68 3.80 -20.79
CA GLU A 51 -6.25 3.22 -22.01
C GLU A 51 -5.25 2.93 -23.11
N LYS A 52 -4.21 3.75 -23.26
CA LYS A 52 -3.25 3.63 -24.36
C LYS A 52 -1.94 2.99 -23.92
N ASP A 53 -1.29 3.61 -22.95
CA ASP A 53 0.01 3.17 -22.46
C ASP A 53 0.01 3.10 -20.95
N PHE A 54 0.77 2.16 -20.40
CA PHE A 54 0.99 2.13 -18.96
C PHE A 54 1.85 3.32 -18.54
N TRP A 55 1.47 3.96 -17.45
CA TRP A 55 2.24 5.09 -16.89
C TRP A 55 3.56 4.63 -16.30
N CYS A 56 3.62 3.38 -15.85
CA CYS A 56 4.81 2.82 -15.23
C CYS A 56 4.87 1.32 -15.49
N ILE A 57 6.06 0.83 -15.81
CA ILE A 57 6.28 -0.60 -16.06
C ILE A 57 7.34 -1.08 -15.09
N HIS A 58 7.05 -2.19 -14.42
CA HIS A 58 7.96 -2.80 -13.44
C HIS A 58 8.27 -4.23 -13.87
N CYS A 59 9.57 -4.55 -13.92
CA CYS A 59 10.04 -5.89 -14.28
C CYS A 59 10.82 -6.46 -13.09
N PRO A 60 10.13 -6.93 -12.05
CA PRO A 60 10.80 -7.43 -10.86
C PRO A 60 11.46 -8.77 -11.11
N LYS A 61 12.55 -9.04 -10.39
CA LYS A 61 13.10 -10.39 -10.28
C LYS A 61 12.28 -11.13 -9.23
N GLU A 62 11.92 -12.37 -9.54
CA GLU A 62 11.24 -13.22 -8.58
C GLU A 62 12.16 -13.52 -7.39
N LYS A 63 11.65 -13.29 -6.20
CA LYS A 63 12.32 -13.59 -4.95
C LYS A 63 11.32 -14.19 -3.98
N PRO A 64 11.74 -15.20 -3.18
CA PRO A 64 10.86 -15.71 -2.13
C PRO A 64 10.58 -14.59 -1.12
N LEU A 65 9.41 -14.64 -0.50
CA LEU A 65 9.07 -13.68 0.56
C LEU A 65 10.02 -13.87 1.73
N ALA A 66 10.62 -12.77 2.17
CA ALA A 66 11.53 -12.78 3.31
C ALA A 66 10.77 -12.99 4.61
N GLN A 67 11.47 -13.55 5.61
CA GLN A 67 10.93 -13.68 6.96
C GLN A 67 10.50 -12.33 7.52
N GLU A 68 11.26 -11.29 7.20
CA GLU A 68 10.96 -9.91 7.56
C GLU A 68 9.59 -9.46 7.06
N TYR A 69 9.23 -9.82 5.82
CA TYR A 69 7.92 -9.49 5.26
C TYR A 69 6.79 -10.06 6.11
N LYS A 70 6.93 -11.32 6.53
CA LYS A 70 5.91 -11.98 7.37
C LYS A 70 5.73 -11.28 8.71
N GLY A 71 6.81 -10.78 9.28
CA GLY A 71 6.76 -10.00 10.51
C GLY A 71 5.97 -8.71 10.34
N TYR A 72 6.25 -7.96 9.28
CA TYR A 72 5.52 -6.73 8.98
C TYR A 72 4.06 -7.00 8.60
N GLN A 73 3.78 -8.11 7.95
CA GLN A 73 2.41 -8.51 7.64
C GLN A 73 1.57 -8.69 8.90
N LYS A 74 2.13 -9.28 9.95
CA LYS A 74 1.45 -9.42 11.25
C LYS A 74 1.17 -8.05 11.87
N VAL A 75 2.13 -7.15 11.83
CA VAL A 75 1.96 -5.78 12.33
C VAL A 75 0.85 -5.07 11.56
N PHE A 76 0.84 -5.20 10.25
CA PHE A 76 -0.17 -4.57 9.40
C PHE A 76 -1.57 -5.09 9.74
N LEU A 77 -1.74 -6.39 9.87
CA LEU A 77 -3.04 -6.98 10.19
C LEU A 77 -3.53 -6.58 11.58
N LYS A 78 -2.62 -6.43 12.54
CA LYS A 78 -2.97 -5.97 13.88
C LYS A 78 -3.49 -4.53 13.85
N GLU A 79 -2.84 -3.66 13.07
CA GLU A 79 -3.18 -2.22 13.00
C GLU A 79 -4.42 -1.97 12.13
N TYR A 80 -4.50 -2.61 10.98
CA TYR A 80 -5.50 -2.29 9.95
C TYR A 80 -6.48 -3.41 9.64
N GLY A 81 -6.31 -4.59 10.22
CA GLY A 81 -7.10 -5.77 9.83
C GLY A 81 -8.60 -5.56 9.92
N ALA A 82 -9.07 -4.81 10.93
CA ALA A 82 -10.48 -4.53 11.11
C ALA A 82 -11.05 -3.58 10.04
N GLU A 83 -10.19 -2.85 9.34
CA GLU A 83 -10.59 -1.88 8.31
C GLU A 83 -10.61 -2.48 6.91
N LEU A 84 -10.05 -3.69 6.76
CA LEU A 84 -10.04 -4.37 5.47
C LEU A 84 -11.42 -4.99 5.20
N HIS A 85 -11.86 -4.91 3.95
CA HIS A 85 -13.11 -5.53 3.56
C HIS A 85 -12.87 -7.00 3.29
N PRO A 86 -13.52 -7.91 4.02
CA PRO A 86 -13.36 -9.33 3.74
C PRO A 86 -13.92 -9.64 2.36
N GLU A 87 -13.20 -10.44 1.61
CA GLU A 87 -13.72 -10.97 0.36
C GLU A 87 -14.80 -12.00 0.68
N VAL A 88 -15.89 -11.87 0.00
CA VAL A 88 -17.03 -12.74 0.17
C VAL A 88 -17.05 -13.80 -0.92
#